data_6e9d40db8993d008c90be50c92bd8dfb
#
_entry.id   6e9d40db8993d008c90be50c92bd8dfb
#
_cell.length_a   1.000
_cell.length_b   1.000
_cell.length_c   1.000
_cell.angle_alpha   90.00
_cell.angle_beta   90.00
_cell.angle_gamma   90.00
#
_symmetry.space_group_name_H-M   'P 1'
#
loop_
_entity.id
_entity.type
_entity.pdbx_description
1 polymer ?
#
loop_
_entity_poly.entity_id
_entity_poly.type
_entity_poly.pdbx_seq_one_letter_code
_entity_poly.pdbx_strand_id
1 'polypeptide(L)'
;MEKKPFVTKSQVEEIVKTYPTPFHLYDEKGIRENAKKVKEAFAWNPGFREYFAVKATPNPYILKILQEYDMGCDCSSYTELMLAKSCGFDGKHIMFSSNDTPAEEFAYADELGAIINLDDFTHIDFLEETIGHIPETISCRYN
;
A
#
# COMPACT_ATOMS: atom_id res chain seq x y z
N MET A 1 -2.16 -25.90 -3.02
CA MET A 1 -1.49 -25.89 -1.69
C MET A 1 -2.57 -25.84 -0.63
N GLU A 2 -2.62 -26.79 0.28
CA GLU A 2 -3.63 -26.84 1.35
C GLU A 2 -3.33 -25.72 2.38
N LYS A 3 -4.30 -24.83 2.61
CA LYS A 3 -4.15 -23.78 3.61
C LYS A 3 -4.41 -24.34 5.00
N LYS A 4 -3.41 -24.30 5.85
CA LYS A 4 -3.54 -24.70 7.26
C LYS A 4 -3.76 -23.46 8.12
N PRO A 5 -4.70 -23.49 9.08
CA PRO A 5 -4.85 -22.41 10.05
C PRO A 5 -3.53 -22.23 10.83
N PHE A 6 -3.15 -20.98 11.09
CA PHE A 6 -1.95 -20.67 11.89
C PHE A 6 -2.21 -20.72 13.41
N VAL A 7 -3.48 -20.87 13.81
CA VAL A 7 -3.90 -21.05 15.20
C VAL A 7 -4.77 -22.29 15.34
N THR A 8 -4.72 -22.88 16.52
CA THR A 8 -5.58 -24.03 16.90
C THR A 8 -6.94 -23.54 17.40
N LYS A 9 -7.93 -24.44 17.44
CA LYS A 9 -9.24 -24.17 18.01
C LYS A 9 -9.14 -23.67 19.48
N SER A 10 -8.33 -24.32 20.30
CA SER A 10 -8.13 -23.94 21.69
C SER A 10 -7.53 -22.54 21.85
N GLN A 11 -6.63 -22.15 20.96
CA GLN A 11 -6.08 -20.78 20.95
C GLN A 11 -7.16 -19.74 20.59
N VAL A 12 -8.03 -20.04 19.60
CA VAL A 12 -9.15 -19.16 19.27
C VAL A 12 -10.11 -19.04 20.45
N GLU A 13 -10.45 -20.15 21.10
CA GLU A 13 -11.35 -20.14 22.28
C GLU A 13 -10.77 -19.31 23.44
N GLU A 14 -9.45 -19.27 23.59
CA GLU A 14 -8.80 -18.42 24.60
C GLU A 14 -8.83 -16.95 24.19
N ILE A 15 -8.53 -16.65 22.92
CA ILE A 15 -8.56 -15.27 22.38
C ILE A 15 -9.95 -14.65 22.53
N VAL A 16 -11.01 -15.41 22.23
CA VAL A 16 -12.41 -14.93 22.31
C VAL A 16 -12.81 -14.50 23.73
N LYS A 17 -12.17 -15.02 24.77
CA LYS A 17 -12.42 -14.58 26.15
C LYS A 17 -12.04 -13.12 26.39
N THR A 18 -11.03 -12.63 25.66
CA THR A 18 -10.53 -11.25 25.79
C THR A 18 -11.06 -10.36 24.67
N TYR A 19 -11.15 -10.89 23.45
CA TYR A 19 -11.57 -10.18 22.24
C TYR A 19 -12.85 -10.82 21.70
N PRO A 20 -14.04 -10.24 21.97
CA PRO A 20 -15.31 -10.80 21.50
C PRO A 20 -15.38 -10.74 19.96
N THR A 21 -16.03 -11.74 19.37
CA THR A 21 -16.30 -11.78 17.92
C THR A 21 -17.30 -10.68 17.51
N PRO A 22 -17.21 -10.16 16.24
CA PRO A 22 -16.22 -10.52 15.21
C PRO A 22 -14.89 -9.79 15.37
N PHE A 23 -13.79 -10.43 14.96
CA PHE A 23 -12.46 -9.80 14.90
C PHE A 23 -11.62 -10.39 13.75
N HIS A 24 -10.61 -9.63 13.31
CA HIS A 24 -9.57 -10.12 12.41
C HIS A 24 -8.35 -10.55 13.20
N LEU A 25 -7.83 -11.73 12.89
CA LEU A 25 -6.60 -12.25 13.48
C LEU A 25 -5.55 -12.36 12.38
N TYR A 26 -4.41 -11.71 12.59
CA TYR A 26 -3.31 -11.67 11.63
C TYR A 26 -2.13 -12.50 12.12
N ASP A 27 -1.51 -13.26 11.20
CA ASP A 27 -0.26 -13.98 11.43
C ASP A 27 0.93 -13.07 11.09
N GLU A 28 1.42 -12.32 12.07
CA GLU A 28 2.57 -11.44 11.87
C GLU A 28 3.80 -12.19 11.36
N LYS A 29 4.07 -13.40 11.88
CA LYS A 29 5.19 -14.22 11.44
C LYS A 29 5.05 -14.57 9.95
N GLY A 30 3.87 -15.02 9.56
CA GLY A 30 3.56 -15.34 8.16
C GLY A 30 3.68 -14.13 7.23
N ILE A 31 3.23 -12.95 7.67
CA ILE A 31 3.37 -11.69 6.92
C ILE A 31 4.86 -11.38 6.71
N ARG A 32 5.69 -11.42 7.77
CA ARG A 32 7.13 -11.16 7.70
C ARG A 32 7.87 -12.16 6.80
N GLU A 33 7.57 -13.44 6.95
CA GLU A 33 8.16 -14.50 6.11
C GLU A 33 7.80 -14.32 4.64
N ASN A 34 6.57 -13.92 4.34
CA ASN A 34 6.12 -13.69 2.96
C ASN A 34 6.77 -12.43 2.36
N ALA A 35 6.84 -11.34 3.10
CA ALA A 35 7.52 -10.12 2.69
C ALA A 35 9.00 -10.40 2.34
N LYS A 36 9.69 -11.15 3.20
CA LYS A 36 11.07 -11.58 2.96
C LYS A 36 11.20 -12.42 1.69
N LYS A 37 10.32 -13.39 1.47
CA LYS A 37 10.33 -14.25 0.26
C LYS A 37 10.13 -13.43 -1.01
N VAL A 38 9.22 -12.46 -1.02
CA VAL A 38 9.03 -11.58 -2.17
C VAL A 38 10.30 -10.79 -2.46
N LYS A 39 10.89 -10.16 -1.45
CA LYS A 39 12.15 -9.41 -1.59
C LYS A 39 13.29 -10.29 -2.11
N GLU A 40 13.44 -11.50 -1.60
CA GLU A 40 14.45 -12.47 -2.05
C GLU A 40 14.22 -12.93 -3.49
N ALA A 41 12.95 -13.17 -3.89
CA ALA A 41 12.61 -13.62 -5.24
C ALA A 41 12.98 -12.59 -6.31
N PHE A 42 12.99 -11.31 -5.98
CA PHE A 42 13.32 -10.22 -6.89
C PHE A 42 14.69 -9.57 -6.60
N ALA A 43 15.52 -10.20 -5.77
CA ALA A 43 16.84 -9.67 -5.40
C ALA A 43 17.81 -9.49 -6.59
N TRP A 44 17.55 -10.14 -7.71
CA TRP A 44 18.29 -9.98 -8.96
C TRP A 44 18.07 -8.60 -9.62
N ASN A 45 16.98 -7.90 -9.27
CA ASN A 45 16.65 -6.56 -9.77
C ASN A 45 16.81 -5.53 -8.64
N PRO A 46 17.91 -4.76 -8.58
CA PRO A 46 18.14 -3.78 -7.51
C PRO A 46 17.14 -2.62 -7.52
N GLY A 47 16.41 -2.42 -8.64
CA GLY A 47 15.35 -1.41 -8.75
C GLY A 47 13.96 -1.91 -8.35
N PHE A 48 13.81 -3.19 -7.99
CA PHE A 48 12.51 -3.74 -7.62
C PHE A 48 12.02 -3.17 -6.29
N ARG A 49 10.77 -2.75 -6.28
CA ARG A 49 10.01 -2.41 -5.07
C ARG A 49 8.60 -2.94 -5.16
N GLU A 50 8.16 -3.59 -4.13
CA GLU A 50 6.76 -3.99 -3.96
C GLU A 50 5.96 -2.82 -3.37
N TYR A 51 4.77 -2.58 -3.89
CA TYR A 51 3.82 -1.63 -3.35
C TYR A 51 2.57 -2.37 -2.89
N PHE A 52 2.34 -2.37 -1.59
CA PHE A 52 1.19 -3.05 -0.99
C PHE A 52 -0.09 -2.21 -1.16
N ALA A 53 -1.12 -2.81 -1.74
CA ALA A 53 -2.42 -2.16 -1.91
C ALA A 53 -3.08 -1.89 -0.54
N VAL A 54 -3.09 -0.62 -0.12
CA VAL A 54 -3.61 -0.20 1.19
C VAL A 54 -5.06 -0.59 1.38
N LYS A 55 -5.89 -0.47 0.34
CA LYS A 55 -7.31 -0.86 0.37
C LYS A 55 -7.56 -2.33 0.75
N ALA A 56 -6.60 -3.22 0.49
CA ALA A 56 -6.74 -4.63 0.84
C ALA A 56 -6.72 -4.88 2.34
N THR A 57 -5.93 -4.10 3.08
CA THR A 57 -5.85 -4.16 4.55
C THR A 57 -5.31 -2.83 5.08
N PRO A 58 -6.17 -1.83 5.31
CA PRO A 58 -5.76 -0.49 5.76
C PRO A 58 -5.42 -0.50 7.26
N ASN A 59 -4.44 -1.33 7.64
CA ASN A 59 -4.02 -1.51 9.03
C ASN A 59 -2.60 -0.94 9.22
N PRO A 60 -2.43 0.13 10.02
CA PRO A 60 -1.15 0.79 10.22
C PRO A 60 -0.06 -0.14 10.76
N TYR A 61 -0.41 -1.13 11.58
CA TYR A 61 0.57 -2.11 12.09
C TYR A 61 1.13 -3.01 10.98
N ILE A 62 0.28 -3.45 10.04
CA ILE A 62 0.70 -4.27 8.90
C ILE A 62 1.55 -3.43 7.95
N LEU A 63 1.13 -2.19 7.65
CA LEU A 63 1.88 -1.30 6.80
C LEU A 63 3.30 -1.04 7.35
N LYS A 64 3.43 -0.82 8.66
CA LYS A 64 4.73 -0.65 9.31
C LYS A 64 5.60 -1.91 9.25
N ILE A 65 5.02 -3.10 9.36
CA ILE A 65 5.76 -4.35 9.16
C ILE A 65 6.32 -4.43 7.73
N LEU A 66 5.52 -4.10 6.73
CA LEU A 66 5.95 -4.13 5.33
C LEU A 66 7.03 -3.07 5.03
N GLN A 67 6.95 -1.90 5.68
CA GLN A 67 7.97 -0.85 5.60
C GLN A 67 9.36 -1.33 6.07
N GLU A 68 9.44 -2.20 7.08
CA GLU A 68 10.70 -2.80 7.53
C GLU A 68 11.41 -3.62 6.43
N TYR A 69 10.68 -4.05 5.41
CA TYR A 69 11.17 -4.77 4.24
C TYR A 69 11.34 -3.88 3.00
N ASP A 70 11.35 -2.55 3.16
CA ASP A 70 11.48 -1.56 2.08
C ASP A 70 10.33 -1.67 1.04
N MET A 71 9.15 -2.13 1.46
CA MET A 71 7.94 -2.13 0.65
C MET A 71 7.24 -0.77 0.75
N GLY A 72 6.62 -0.35 -0.34
CA GLY A 72 5.83 0.88 -0.39
C GLY A 72 4.33 0.63 -0.19
N CYS A 73 3.56 1.71 -0.25
CA CYS A 73 2.10 1.70 -0.25
C CYS A 73 1.57 2.04 -1.63
N ASP A 74 0.62 1.25 -2.14
CA ASP A 74 -0.22 1.61 -3.28
C ASP A 74 -1.54 2.17 -2.73
N CYS A 75 -1.73 3.47 -2.89
CA CYS A 75 -2.87 4.23 -2.39
C CYS A 75 -3.80 4.57 -3.55
N SER A 76 -5.11 4.43 -3.35
CA SER A 76 -6.14 4.71 -4.35
C SER A 76 -7.17 5.75 -3.90
N SER A 77 -6.91 6.45 -2.80
CA SER A 77 -7.77 7.52 -2.27
C SER A 77 -7.01 8.46 -1.34
N TYR A 78 -7.62 9.62 -1.08
CA TYR A 78 -7.09 10.61 -0.14
C TYR A 78 -6.83 10.04 1.26
N THR A 79 -7.76 9.24 1.76
CA THR A 79 -7.64 8.62 3.09
C THR A 79 -6.51 7.59 3.17
N GLU A 80 -6.25 6.88 2.08
CA GLU A 80 -5.11 5.95 2.00
C GLU A 80 -3.77 6.69 1.96
N LEU A 81 -3.68 7.83 1.26
CA LEU A 81 -2.52 8.71 1.30
C LEU A 81 -2.27 9.24 2.73
N MET A 82 -3.32 9.70 3.43
CA MET A 82 -3.21 10.11 4.83
C MET A 82 -2.71 8.98 5.73
N LEU A 83 -3.22 7.76 5.53
CA LEU A 83 -2.79 6.59 6.29
C LEU A 83 -1.32 6.26 6.02
N ALA A 84 -0.89 6.25 4.76
CA ALA A 84 0.50 6.03 4.38
C ALA A 84 1.43 7.06 5.04
N LYS A 85 1.10 8.36 4.94
CA LYS A 85 1.82 9.45 5.62
C LYS A 85 1.90 9.24 7.13
N SER A 86 0.80 8.88 7.79
CA SER A 86 0.74 8.65 9.23
C SER A 86 1.60 7.45 9.68
N CYS A 87 1.83 6.50 8.78
CA CYS A 87 2.74 5.36 8.99
C CYS A 87 4.20 5.69 8.73
N GLY A 88 4.50 6.89 8.20
CA GLY A 88 5.85 7.34 7.90
C GLY A 88 6.35 6.98 6.49
N PHE A 89 5.43 6.68 5.57
CA PHE A 89 5.79 6.57 4.15
C PHE A 89 5.85 7.94 3.51
N ASP A 90 6.77 8.11 2.57
CA ASP A 90 6.96 9.33 1.81
C ASP A 90 7.56 9.06 0.42
N GLY A 91 7.48 10.07 -0.45
CA GLY A 91 8.13 10.07 -1.75
C GLY A 91 7.86 8.80 -2.56
N LYS A 92 8.93 8.25 -3.12
CA LYS A 92 8.88 7.05 -3.96
C LYS A 92 8.44 5.75 -3.24
N HIS A 93 8.16 5.80 -1.95
CA HIS A 93 7.53 4.69 -1.22
C HIS A 93 6.01 4.74 -1.26
N ILE A 94 5.44 5.76 -1.90
CA ILE A 94 4.01 5.86 -2.16
C ILE A 94 3.78 5.81 -3.67
N MET A 95 2.98 4.84 -4.11
CA MET A 95 2.36 4.82 -5.43
C MET A 95 0.93 5.33 -5.24
N PHE A 96 0.50 6.29 -6.05
CA PHE A 96 -0.88 6.75 -6.04
C PHE A 96 -1.56 6.31 -7.34
N SER A 97 -2.45 5.32 -7.25
CA SER A 97 -3.12 4.69 -8.38
C SER A 97 -4.65 4.77 -8.23
N SER A 98 -5.20 5.94 -8.47
CA SER A 98 -6.64 6.20 -8.52
C SER A 98 -7.15 6.23 -9.95
N ASN A 99 -8.42 5.88 -10.17
CA ASN A 99 -9.06 5.89 -11.49
C ASN A 99 -10.20 6.93 -11.60
N ASP A 100 -10.66 7.46 -10.48
CA ASP A 100 -11.63 8.57 -10.42
C ASP A 100 -11.07 9.62 -9.47
N THR A 101 -10.07 10.38 -9.98
CA THR A 101 -9.17 11.16 -9.14
C THR A 101 -9.59 12.63 -9.10
N PRO A 102 -10.11 13.12 -7.97
CA PRO A 102 -10.35 14.54 -7.78
C PRO A 102 -9.04 15.33 -7.64
N ALA A 103 -9.10 16.65 -7.92
CA ALA A 103 -7.94 17.53 -7.92
C ALA A 103 -7.17 17.51 -6.59
N GLU A 104 -7.87 17.50 -5.45
CA GLU A 104 -7.25 17.47 -4.14
C GLU A 104 -6.42 16.21 -3.87
N GLU A 105 -6.75 15.08 -4.49
CA GLU A 105 -5.98 13.86 -4.36
C GLU A 105 -4.68 13.93 -5.15
N PHE A 106 -4.71 14.47 -6.37
CA PHE A 106 -3.49 14.74 -7.14
C PHE A 106 -2.57 15.72 -6.42
N ALA A 107 -3.13 16.83 -5.92
CA ALA A 107 -2.37 17.82 -5.18
C ALA A 107 -1.70 17.24 -3.92
N TYR A 108 -2.43 16.41 -3.19
CA TYR A 108 -1.88 15.78 -1.98
C TYR A 108 -0.86 14.69 -2.29
N ALA A 109 -1.07 13.90 -3.36
CA ALA A 109 -0.09 12.92 -3.81
C ALA A 109 1.23 13.58 -4.23
N ASP A 110 1.16 14.71 -4.94
CA ASP A 110 2.31 15.52 -5.32
C ASP A 110 3.02 16.13 -4.10
N GLU A 111 2.28 16.69 -3.14
CA GLU A 111 2.83 17.19 -1.86
C GLU A 111 3.64 16.13 -1.12
N LEU A 112 3.19 14.87 -1.18
CA LEU A 112 3.89 13.73 -0.57
C LEU A 112 5.08 13.24 -1.40
N GLY A 113 5.27 13.74 -2.63
CA GLY A 113 6.26 13.26 -3.57
C GLY A 113 5.99 11.84 -4.07
N ALA A 114 4.73 11.41 -4.06
CA ALA A 114 4.32 10.08 -4.49
C ALA A 114 4.54 9.89 -6.01
N ILE A 115 4.75 8.64 -6.43
CA ILE A 115 4.70 8.29 -7.85
C ILE A 115 3.22 8.24 -8.25
N ILE A 116 2.81 9.15 -9.12
CA ILE A 116 1.42 9.25 -9.59
C ILE A 116 1.25 8.34 -10.80
N ASN A 117 0.25 7.46 -10.74
CA ASN A 117 -0.17 6.63 -11.87
C ASN A 117 -1.38 7.24 -12.56
N LEU A 118 -1.23 7.54 -13.85
CA LEU A 118 -2.29 8.04 -14.70
C LEU A 118 -3.10 6.87 -15.25
N ASP A 119 -4.40 6.87 -14.99
CA ASP A 119 -5.32 5.81 -15.40
C ASP A 119 -5.82 5.98 -16.84
N ASP A 120 -5.91 7.23 -17.30
CA ASP A 120 -6.43 7.62 -18.59
C ASP A 120 -5.67 8.82 -19.16
N PHE A 121 -5.73 9.04 -20.48
CA PHE A 121 -5.09 10.18 -21.15
C PHE A 121 -5.59 11.52 -20.67
N THR A 122 -6.87 11.63 -20.27
CA THR A 122 -7.45 12.86 -19.71
C THR A 122 -6.83 13.27 -18.39
N HIS A 123 -6.20 12.34 -17.67
CA HIS A 123 -5.49 12.66 -16.44
C HIS A 123 -4.21 13.47 -16.68
N ILE A 124 -3.62 13.47 -17.87
CA ILE A 124 -2.38 14.21 -18.15
C ILE A 124 -2.62 15.70 -18.01
N ASP A 125 -3.56 16.23 -18.80
CA ASP A 125 -3.90 17.66 -18.77
C ASP A 125 -4.47 18.05 -17.41
N PHE A 126 -5.35 17.23 -16.84
CA PHE A 126 -5.95 17.49 -15.53
C PHE A 126 -4.94 17.53 -14.39
N LEU A 127 -3.92 16.66 -14.41
CA LEU A 127 -2.83 16.69 -13.46
C LEU A 127 -2.04 18.00 -13.59
N GLU A 128 -1.62 18.36 -14.82
CA GLU A 128 -0.85 19.57 -15.07
C GLU A 128 -1.62 20.83 -14.67
N GLU A 129 -2.92 20.90 -14.98
CA GLU A 129 -3.80 22.00 -14.56
C GLU A 129 -3.92 22.08 -13.04
N THR A 130 -3.93 20.94 -12.37
CA THR A 130 -4.13 20.86 -10.91
C THR A 130 -2.89 21.27 -10.13
N ILE A 131 -1.71 20.73 -10.50
CA ILE A 131 -0.48 20.93 -9.71
C ILE A 131 0.52 21.88 -10.38
N GLY A 132 0.25 22.30 -11.61
CA GLY A 132 1.06 23.28 -12.34
C GLY A 132 2.30 22.71 -13.04
N HIS A 133 2.49 21.40 -13.03
CA HIS A 133 3.59 20.69 -13.69
C HIS A 133 3.26 19.21 -13.88
N ILE A 134 4.08 18.51 -14.67
CA ILE A 134 4.09 17.04 -14.70
C ILE A 134 5.29 16.57 -13.90
N PRO A 135 5.12 15.67 -12.90
CA PRO A 135 6.24 15.13 -12.13
C PRO A 135 7.29 14.43 -13.03
N GLU A 136 8.56 14.47 -12.62
CA GLU A 136 9.66 13.85 -13.36
C GLU A 136 9.44 12.34 -13.59
N THR A 137 8.80 11.68 -12.62
CA THR A 137 8.47 10.25 -12.70
C THR A 137 6.98 10.06 -12.51
N ILE A 138 6.33 9.55 -13.54
CA ILE A 138 4.92 9.14 -13.53
C ILE A 138 4.80 7.67 -13.95
N SER A 139 3.71 7.05 -13.57
CA SER A 139 3.28 5.75 -14.08
C SER A 139 2.05 5.93 -14.97
N CYS A 140 1.89 5.08 -15.96
CA CYS A 140 0.70 5.07 -16.82
C CYS A 140 0.13 3.65 -16.86
N ARG A 141 -1.18 3.54 -16.69
CA ARG A 141 -1.88 2.27 -16.87
C ARG A 141 -2.11 2.03 -18.34
N TYR A 142 -1.81 0.80 -18.75
CA TYR A 142 -2.22 0.29 -20.06
C TYR A 142 -3.45 -0.62 -19.87
N ASN A 143 -4.61 -0.18 -20.39
CA ASN A 143 -5.88 -0.90 -20.32
C ASN A 143 -6.23 -1.57 -21.64
#